data_bbd4fa4b9095271423c609b836b4c885
#
_entry.id   bbd4fa4b9095271423c609b836b4c885
#
_cell.length_a   1.000
_cell.length_b   1.000
_cell.length_c   1.000
_cell.angle_alpha   90.00
_cell.angle_beta   90.00
_cell.angle_gamma   90.00
#
_symmetry.space_group_name_H-M   'P 1'
#
loop_
_entity.id
_entity.type
_entity.pdbx_description
1 polymer ?
#
loop_
_entity_poly.entity_id
_entity_poly.type
_entity_poly.pdbx_seq_one_letter_code
_entity_poly.pdbx_strand_id
1 'polypeptide(L)'
;VDKGNIIMTKITGSDLIIKCLKMYGVDTIFGIAGDHILHLLDKLIDQDFRMIDGRHEAASVHMANAYSRILRKPGVVMSTTPGHANALAGLANAMHSEAPVINIAGSADSSNIGRGAMQEFDQIGIANPVTKGSWEIPSVERIPEYISLAFRTAMEGRRGPVHLTIPHDLQEAEVNEEVFARFKKSSLDDNDDWLTY
;
A
#
# COMPACT_ATOMS: atom_id res chain seq x y z
N VAL A 1 20.78 -23.88 -31.55
CA VAL A 1 20.58 -22.64 -30.78
C VAL A 1 19.86 -23.05 -29.52
N ASP A 2 20.62 -23.15 -28.44
CA ASP A 2 20.16 -23.58 -27.12
C ASP A 2 19.18 -22.50 -26.58
N LYS A 3 17.92 -22.81 -26.48
CA LYS A 3 16.96 -21.99 -25.77
C LYS A 3 17.24 -22.20 -24.29
N GLY A 4 18.16 -21.42 -23.73
CA GLY A 4 18.41 -21.42 -22.31
C GLY A 4 17.06 -21.33 -21.56
N ASN A 5 16.79 -22.31 -20.73
CA ASN A 5 15.68 -22.32 -19.79
C ASN A 5 15.83 -21.08 -18.90
N ILE A 6 15.11 -20.01 -19.20
CA ILE A 6 15.00 -18.86 -18.31
C ILE A 6 14.21 -19.38 -17.10
N ILE A 7 14.92 -19.70 -16.04
CA ILE A 7 14.29 -19.99 -14.74
C ILE A 7 13.61 -18.69 -14.31
N MET A 8 12.29 -18.64 -14.49
CA MET A 8 11.50 -17.49 -14.08
C MET A 8 11.42 -17.47 -12.55
N THR A 9 12.01 -16.48 -11.93
CA THR A 9 11.95 -16.30 -10.47
C THR A 9 10.53 -15.91 -10.08
N LYS A 10 9.93 -16.67 -9.17
CA LYS A 10 8.65 -16.35 -8.57
C LYS A 10 8.86 -15.55 -7.30
N ILE A 11 7.99 -14.59 -7.08
CA ILE A 11 7.92 -13.77 -5.88
C ILE A 11 6.48 -13.73 -5.39
N THR A 12 6.26 -13.46 -4.11
CA THR A 12 4.92 -13.28 -3.54
C THR A 12 4.37 -11.88 -3.78
N GLY A 13 3.07 -11.69 -3.62
CA GLY A 13 2.46 -10.36 -3.66
C GLY A 13 3.05 -9.43 -2.60
N SER A 14 3.38 -9.94 -1.41
CA SER A 14 4.09 -9.16 -0.38
C SER A 14 5.47 -8.70 -0.85
N ASP A 15 6.26 -9.58 -1.50
CA ASP A 15 7.55 -9.19 -2.09
C ASP A 15 7.36 -8.09 -3.14
N LEU A 16 6.31 -8.19 -3.94
CA LEU A 16 5.99 -7.22 -4.99
C LEU A 16 5.62 -5.85 -4.41
N ILE A 17 4.81 -5.83 -3.33
CA ILE A 17 4.48 -4.61 -2.58
C ILE A 17 5.75 -3.95 -2.05
N ILE A 18 6.62 -4.71 -1.39
CA ILE A 18 7.88 -4.23 -0.84
C ILE A 18 8.77 -3.62 -1.92
N LYS A 19 8.91 -4.29 -3.06
CA LYS A 19 9.69 -3.78 -4.21
C LYS A 19 9.12 -2.46 -4.72
N CYS A 20 7.80 -2.34 -4.83
CA CYS A 20 7.14 -1.11 -5.24
C CYS A 20 7.37 0.02 -4.22
N LEU A 21 7.18 -0.23 -2.91
CA LEU A 21 7.40 0.77 -1.88
C LEU A 21 8.85 1.28 -1.87
N LYS A 22 9.84 0.39 -2.03
CA LYS A 22 11.24 0.77 -2.16
C LYS A 22 11.50 1.64 -3.39
N MET A 23 10.88 1.30 -4.53
CA MET A 23 11.01 2.09 -5.75
C MET A 23 10.50 3.52 -5.56
N TYR A 24 9.45 3.70 -4.74
CA TYR A 24 8.91 5.01 -4.36
C TYR A 24 9.67 5.69 -3.19
N GLY A 25 10.81 5.18 -2.78
CA GLY A 25 11.65 5.77 -1.73
C GLY A 25 11.03 5.74 -0.34
N VAL A 26 10.11 4.79 -0.09
CA VAL A 26 9.57 4.55 1.24
C VAL A 26 10.64 3.89 2.10
N ASP A 27 10.94 4.51 3.23
CA ASP A 27 11.88 4.01 4.24
C ASP A 27 11.22 3.82 5.61
N THR A 28 10.07 4.46 5.83
CA THR A 28 9.36 4.47 7.11
C THR A 28 7.89 4.14 6.89
N ILE A 29 7.37 3.22 7.67
CA ILE A 29 5.99 2.77 7.67
C ILE A 29 5.43 2.95 9.08
N PHE A 30 4.22 3.47 9.17
CA PHE A 30 3.49 3.63 10.43
C PHE A 30 2.36 2.62 10.47
N GLY A 31 2.06 2.03 11.64
CA GLY A 31 0.94 1.09 11.66
C GLY A 31 0.83 0.30 12.95
N ILE A 32 -0.04 -0.69 12.91
CA ILE A 32 -0.25 -1.67 13.97
C ILE A 32 -0.34 -3.04 13.31
N ALA A 33 0.43 -3.99 13.84
CA ALA A 33 0.41 -5.36 13.36
C ALA A 33 -0.95 -6.03 13.60
N GLY A 34 -1.34 -6.92 12.69
CA GLY A 34 -2.52 -7.74 12.85
C GLY A 34 -2.68 -8.71 11.68
N ASP A 35 -3.60 -9.63 11.83
CA ASP A 35 -3.72 -10.85 11.02
C ASP A 35 -3.69 -10.61 9.51
N HIS A 36 -4.56 -9.74 9.03
CA HIS A 36 -4.72 -9.50 7.57
C HIS A 36 -3.50 -8.88 6.86
N ILE A 37 -2.42 -8.54 7.57
CA ILE A 37 -1.18 -7.99 6.99
C ILE A 37 0.09 -8.70 7.48
N LEU A 38 -0.04 -9.85 8.15
CA LEU A 38 1.13 -10.55 8.73
C LEU A 38 2.14 -10.95 7.67
N HIS A 39 1.71 -11.47 6.52
CA HIS A 39 2.62 -11.84 5.43
C HIS A 39 3.40 -10.64 4.89
N LEU A 40 2.75 -9.49 4.81
CA LEU A 40 3.41 -8.25 4.38
C LEU A 40 4.42 -7.78 5.44
N LEU A 41 4.05 -7.84 6.72
CA LEU A 41 4.93 -7.45 7.82
C LEU A 41 6.14 -8.39 7.97
N ASP A 42 5.96 -9.69 7.78
CA ASP A 42 7.04 -10.68 7.78
C ASP A 42 8.11 -10.34 6.73
N LYS A 43 7.66 -9.95 5.54
CA LYS A 43 8.56 -9.52 4.46
C LYS A 43 9.29 -8.19 4.73
N LEU A 44 8.84 -7.38 5.69
CA LEU A 44 9.54 -6.15 6.09
C LEU A 44 10.76 -6.42 7.01
N ILE A 45 10.78 -7.56 7.74
CA ILE A 45 11.75 -7.82 8.82
C ILE A 45 13.20 -7.73 8.33
N ASP A 46 13.51 -8.32 7.17
CA ASP A 46 14.86 -8.38 6.61
C ASP A 46 15.12 -7.28 5.56
N GLN A 47 14.31 -6.22 5.58
CA GLN A 47 14.39 -5.12 4.65
C GLN A 47 14.73 -3.81 5.38
N ASP A 48 15.32 -2.86 4.69
CA ASP A 48 15.69 -1.55 5.24
C ASP A 48 14.45 -0.63 5.43
N PHE A 49 13.41 -1.13 6.12
CA PHE A 49 12.25 -0.35 6.51
C PHE A 49 12.24 -0.10 8.01
N ARG A 50 11.93 1.13 8.38
CA ARG A 50 11.65 1.49 9.76
C ARG A 50 10.15 1.38 10.04
N MET A 51 9.72 0.36 10.78
CA MET A 51 8.34 0.25 11.26
C MET A 51 8.17 1.05 12.55
N ILE A 52 7.23 1.99 12.54
CA ILE A 52 6.82 2.78 13.71
C ILE A 52 5.48 2.24 14.20
N ASP A 53 5.53 1.49 15.29
CA ASP A 53 4.35 0.91 15.90
C ASP A 53 3.53 1.97 16.65
N GLY A 54 2.24 2.07 16.32
CA GLY A 54 1.27 2.94 16.97
C GLY A 54 0.54 2.22 18.11
N ARG A 55 -0.19 2.99 18.93
CA ARG A 55 -1.12 2.44 19.94
C ARG A 55 -2.57 2.56 19.51
N HIS A 56 -2.82 3.22 18.40
CA HIS A 56 -4.11 3.39 17.74
C HIS A 56 -3.86 3.82 16.30
N GLU A 57 -4.62 3.30 15.34
CA GLU A 57 -4.36 3.51 13.92
C GLU A 57 -4.54 4.98 13.51
N ALA A 58 -5.47 5.71 14.13
CA ALA A 58 -5.56 7.16 13.92
C ALA A 58 -4.24 7.87 14.29
N ALA A 59 -3.55 7.44 15.36
CA ALA A 59 -2.25 8.00 15.73
C ALA A 59 -1.19 7.67 14.68
N SER A 60 -1.21 6.46 14.12
CA SER A 60 -0.31 6.08 13.01
C SER A 60 -0.53 6.97 11.80
N VAL A 61 -1.78 7.27 11.44
CA VAL A 61 -2.10 8.21 10.36
C VAL A 61 -1.64 9.64 10.70
N HIS A 62 -1.80 10.11 11.94
CA HIS A 62 -1.31 11.43 12.33
C HIS A 62 0.23 11.54 12.27
N MET A 63 0.95 10.46 12.63
CA MET A 63 2.41 10.39 12.46
C MET A 63 2.79 10.45 10.98
N ALA A 64 2.13 9.67 10.13
CA ALA A 64 2.33 9.67 8.68
C ALA A 64 1.99 11.05 8.05
N ASN A 65 0.92 11.70 8.51
CA ASN A 65 0.56 13.06 8.10
C ASN A 65 1.68 14.06 8.41
N ALA A 66 2.17 14.10 9.65
CA ALA A 66 3.26 14.98 10.04
C ALA A 66 4.54 14.68 9.24
N TYR A 67 4.90 13.39 9.11
CA TYR A 67 6.04 12.92 8.33
C TYR A 67 5.97 13.38 6.87
N SER A 68 4.83 13.19 6.22
CA SER A 68 4.65 13.52 4.81
C SER A 68 4.77 15.04 4.54
N ARG A 69 4.27 15.86 5.45
CA ARG A 69 4.35 17.32 5.34
C ARG A 69 5.76 17.87 5.57
N ILE A 70 6.49 17.28 6.53
CA ILE A 70 7.86 17.71 6.85
C ILE A 70 8.81 17.30 5.73
N LEU A 71 8.73 16.04 5.28
CA LEU A 71 9.64 15.48 4.29
C LEU A 71 9.17 15.71 2.84
N ARG A 72 7.95 16.22 2.65
CA ARG A 72 7.33 16.48 1.33
C ARG A 72 7.22 15.23 0.44
N LYS A 73 7.14 14.05 1.05
CA LYS A 73 6.95 12.75 0.40
C LYS A 73 5.77 12.00 1.03
N PRO A 74 5.16 11.02 0.35
CA PRO A 74 4.05 10.27 0.92
C PRO A 74 4.43 9.57 2.23
N GLY A 75 3.55 9.64 3.23
CA GLY A 75 3.62 8.83 4.45
C GLY A 75 2.80 7.56 4.27
N VAL A 76 3.37 6.40 4.59
CA VAL A 76 2.70 5.09 4.42
C VAL A 76 2.22 4.56 5.76
N VAL A 77 0.96 4.14 5.80
CA VAL A 77 0.33 3.50 6.97
C VAL A 77 -0.11 2.09 6.59
N MET A 78 0.11 1.12 7.47
CA MET A 78 -0.37 -0.26 7.31
C MET A 78 -1.22 -0.69 8.49
N SER A 79 -2.34 -1.37 8.23
CA SER A 79 -3.27 -1.85 9.25
C SER A 79 -4.09 -3.05 8.75
N THR A 80 -4.81 -3.67 9.67
CA THR A 80 -5.85 -4.67 9.34
C THR A 80 -7.19 -4.00 9.04
N THR A 81 -8.19 -4.80 8.70
CA THR A 81 -9.54 -4.33 8.40
C THR A 81 -10.13 -3.44 9.52
N PRO A 82 -10.23 -3.86 10.80
CA PRO A 82 -10.75 -2.96 11.84
C PRO A 82 -9.83 -1.77 12.12
N GLY A 83 -8.53 -1.95 11.92
CA GLY A 83 -7.56 -0.86 12.04
C GLY A 83 -7.77 0.21 10.99
N HIS A 84 -8.22 -0.17 9.77
CA HIS A 84 -8.62 0.81 8.76
C HIS A 84 -9.80 1.67 9.23
N ALA A 85 -10.83 1.08 9.86
CA ALA A 85 -11.95 1.84 10.42
C ALA A 85 -11.46 2.83 11.50
N ASN A 86 -10.54 2.42 12.37
CA ASN A 86 -9.92 3.30 13.36
C ASN A 86 -9.08 4.43 12.72
N ALA A 87 -8.52 4.22 11.54
CA ALA A 87 -7.69 5.19 10.84
C ALA A 87 -8.48 6.36 10.22
N LEU A 88 -9.80 6.22 10.01
CA LEU A 88 -10.63 7.18 9.26
C LEU A 88 -10.56 8.61 9.81
N ALA A 89 -10.58 8.79 11.13
CA ALA A 89 -10.45 10.12 11.73
C ALA A 89 -9.11 10.79 11.37
N GLY A 90 -8.03 10.01 11.34
CA GLY A 90 -6.72 10.47 10.90
C GLY A 90 -6.69 10.80 9.42
N LEU A 91 -7.33 9.98 8.56
CA LEU A 91 -7.44 10.22 7.12
C LEU A 91 -8.25 11.48 6.82
N ALA A 92 -9.39 11.71 7.51
CA ALA A 92 -10.15 12.95 7.40
C ALA A 92 -9.28 14.19 7.74
N ASN A 93 -8.46 14.10 8.79
CA ASN A 93 -7.51 15.16 9.14
C ASN A 93 -6.42 15.33 8.07
N ALA A 94 -5.87 14.23 7.53
CA ALA A 94 -4.89 14.28 6.45
C ALA A 94 -5.47 14.92 5.18
N MET A 95 -6.74 14.66 4.86
CA MET A 95 -7.45 15.27 3.73
C MET A 95 -7.55 16.80 3.89
N HIS A 96 -7.90 17.28 5.09
CA HIS A 96 -7.98 18.71 5.37
C HIS A 96 -6.61 19.39 5.39
N SER A 97 -5.58 18.71 5.85
CA SER A 97 -4.21 19.24 5.91
C SER A 97 -3.41 19.04 4.63
N GLU A 98 -4.04 18.53 3.57
CA GLU A 98 -3.41 18.29 2.25
C GLU A 98 -2.17 17.38 2.35
N ALA A 99 -2.22 16.42 3.29
CA ALA A 99 -1.10 15.52 3.55
C ALA A 99 -1.22 14.24 2.69
N PRO A 100 -0.22 13.93 1.85
CA PRO A 100 -0.23 12.72 1.06
C PRO A 100 0.06 11.50 1.95
N VAL A 101 -0.98 10.85 2.41
CA VAL A 101 -0.90 9.60 3.20
C VAL A 101 -1.43 8.45 2.35
N ILE A 102 -0.67 7.37 2.27
CA ILE A 102 -1.08 6.13 1.63
C ILE A 102 -1.42 5.14 2.73
N ASN A 103 -2.71 4.88 2.90
CA ASN A 103 -3.22 3.90 3.86
C ASN A 103 -3.42 2.56 3.16
N ILE A 104 -2.63 1.57 3.53
CA ILE A 104 -2.71 0.20 3.03
C ILE A 104 -3.34 -0.66 4.13
N ALA A 105 -4.48 -1.29 3.84
CA ALA A 105 -5.11 -2.20 4.79
C ALA A 105 -5.30 -3.59 4.19
N GLY A 106 -4.99 -4.60 4.99
CA GLY A 106 -5.32 -5.97 4.63
C GLY A 106 -6.83 -6.23 4.79
N SER A 107 -7.34 -7.20 4.06
CA SER A 107 -8.70 -7.72 4.18
C SER A 107 -8.72 -9.25 4.19
N ALA A 108 -9.87 -9.83 4.44
CA ALA A 108 -10.07 -11.26 4.27
C ALA A 108 -9.71 -11.72 2.84
N ASP A 109 -9.51 -13.02 2.67
CA ASP A 109 -9.27 -13.60 1.35
C ASP A 109 -10.37 -13.22 0.37
N SER A 110 -9.99 -12.92 -0.87
CA SER A 110 -10.90 -12.52 -1.94
C SER A 110 -12.04 -13.52 -2.17
N SER A 111 -11.78 -14.82 -1.99
CA SER A 111 -12.77 -15.90 -2.11
C SER A 111 -13.82 -15.91 -0.99
N ASN A 112 -13.57 -15.25 0.14
CA ASN A 112 -14.43 -15.22 1.33
C ASN A 112 -15.26 -13.92 1.45
N ILE A 113 -14.99 -12.93 0.61
CA ILE A 113 -15.73 -11.65 0.59
C ILE A 113 -17.22 -11.92 0.29
N GLY A 114 -18.11 -11.29 1.07
CA GLY A 114 -19.55 -11.47 0.99
C GLY A 114 -20.09 -12.73 1.68
N ARG A 115 -19.22 -13.48 2.37
CA ARG A 115 -19.59 -14.71 3.09
C ARG A 115 -19.54 -14.59 4.62
N GLY A 116 -19.38 -13.38 5.13
CA GLY A 116 -19.24 -13.13 6.57
C GLY A 116 -17.86 -13.51 7.10
N ALA A 117 -16.82 -13.24 6.32
CA ALA A 117 -15.44 -13.43 6.75
C ALA A 117 -15.12 -12.63 8.02
N MET A 118 -14.10 -13.07 8.76
CA MET A 118 -13.67 -12.39 9.99
C MET A 118 -13.39 -10.91 9.71
N GLN A 119 -14.07 -10.03 10.47
CA GLN A 119 -13.89 -8.58 10.40
C GLN A 119 -14.19 -7.96 9.02
N GLU A 120 -14.96 -8.64 8.18
CA GLU A 120 -15.34 -8.13 6.86
C GLU A 120 -16.26 -6.91 6.97
N PHE A 121 -15.93 -5.86 6.25
CA PHE A 121 -16.83 -4.73 5.96
C PHE A 121 -16.34 -3.96 4.72
N ASP A 122 -17.16 -3.04 4.22
CA ASP A 122 -16.84 -2.23 3.04
C ASP A 122 -15.77 -1.16 3.36
N GLN A 123 -14.49 -1.54 3.25
CA GLN A 123 -13.36 -0.64 3.46
C GLN A 123 -13.33 0.51 2.45
N ILE A 124 -13.72 0.24 1.21
CA ILE A 124 -13.72 1.23 0.13
C ILE A 124 -14.78 2.29 0.38
N GLY A 125 -16.01 1.85 0.69
CA GLY A 125 -17.13 2.74 0.94
C GLY A 125 -16.91 3.69 2.10
N ILE A 126 -16.32 3.22 3.21
CA ILE A 126 -16.04 4.07 4.37
C ILE A 126 -14.85 5.02 4.17
N ALA A 127 -13.89 4.67 3.30
CA ALA A 127 -12.73 5.51 3.01
C ALA A 127 -13.02 6.61 1.98
N ASN A 128 -13.91 6.38 1.03
CA ASN A 128 -14.22 7.30 -0.06
C ASN A 128 -14.47 8.76 0.38
N PRO A 129 -15.27 9.05 1.43
CA PRO A 129 -15.56 10.44 1.80
C PRO A 129 -14.37 11.16 2.46
N VAL A 130 -13.33 10.48 2.87
CA VAL A 130 -12.18 11.03 3.60
C VAL A 130 -10.85 10.84 2.88
N THR A 131 -10.87 10.38 1.63
CA THR A 131 -9.69 10.16 0.81
C THR A 131 -9.86 10.72 -0.61
N LYS A 132 -8.78 10.92 -1.33
CA LYS A 132 -8.81 11.28 -2.76
C LYS A 132 -9.19 10.12 -3.66
N GLY A 133 -9.03 8.90 -3.18
CA GLY A 133 -9.37 7.67 -3.86
C GLY A 133 -9.19 6.48 -2.94
N SER A 134 -10.00 5.46 -3.17
CA SER A 134 -10.02 4.24 -2.39
C SER A 134 -10.24 3.06 -3.33
N TRP A 135 -9.38 2.06 -3.27
CA TRP A 135 -9.40 0.93 -4.19
C TRP A 135 -9.06 -0.39 -3.50
N GLU A 136 -9.60 -1.48 -4.01
CA GLU A 136 -9.15 -2.84 -3.72
C GLU A 136 -8.29 -3.36 -4.87
N ILE A 137 -7.19 -4.01 -4.54
CA ILE A 137 -6.31 -4.63 -5.54
C ILE A 137 -6.96 -5.94 -6.01
N PRO A 138 -7.26 -6.07 -7.32
CA PRO A 138 -8.07 -7.19 -7.83
C PRO A 138 -7.26 -8.46 -8.13
N SER A 139 -5.95 -8.36 -8.30
CA SER A 139 -5.06 -9.51 -8.53
C SER A 139 -3.61 -9.18 -8.21
N VAL A 140 -2.80 -10.22 -7.97
CA VAL A 140 -1.38 -10.06 -7.62
C VAL A 140 -0.58 -9.35 -8.70
N GLU A 141 -0.88 -9.58 -9.98
CA GLU A 141 -0.19 -8.96 -11.11
C GLU A 141 -0.43 -7.44 -11.19
N ARG A 142 -1.55 -6.97 -10.65
CA ARG A 142 -1.94 -5.57 -10.67
C ARG A 142 -1.47 -4.77 -9.44
N ILE A 143 -0.79 -5.40 -8.50
CA ILE A 143 -0.22 -4.71 -7.32
C ILE A 143 0.60 -3.47 -7.73
N PRO A 144 1.57 -3.55 -8.68
CA PRO A 144 2.38 -2.38 -9.03
C PRO A 144 1.57 -1.23 -9.63
N GLU A 145 0.57 -1.55 -10.44
CA GLU A 145 -0.34 -0.56 -11.04
C GLU A 145 -1.11 0.23 -9.96
N TYR A 146 -1.68 -0.48 -8.98
CA TYR A 146 -2.47 0.15 -7.92
C TYR A 146 -1.61 0.93 -6.93
N ILE A 147 -0.41 0.45 -6.62
CA ILE A 147 0.54 1.22 -5.80
C ILE A 147 0.94 2.50 -6.55
N SER A 148 1.28 2.42 -7.85
CA SER A 148 1.56 3.60 -8.66
C SER A 148 0.39 4.59 -8.68
N LEU A 149 -0.83 4.09 -8.90
CA LEU A 149 -2.04 4.90 -8.87
C LEU A 149 -2.19 5.62 -7.51
N ALA A 150 -1.96 4.91 -6.40
CA ALA A 150 -2.04 5.48 -5.06
C ALA A 150 -1.02 6.61 -4.84
N PHE A 151 0.25 6.38 -5.19
CA PHE A 151 1.31 7.39 -5.04
C PHE A 151 1.03 8.63 -5.88
N ARG A 152 0.70 8.43 -7.16
CA ARG A 152 0.36 9.52 -8.08
C ARG A 152 -0.86 10.31 -7.60
N THR A 153 -1.96 9.62 -7.25
CA THR A 153 -3.19 10.29 -6.78
C THR A 153 -2.96 11.08 -5.49
N ALA A 154 -2.18 10.53 -4.54
CA ALA A 154 -1.87 11.23 -3.29
C ALA A 154 -1.11 12.54 -3.52
N MET A 155 -0.24 12.58 -4.53
CA MET A 155 0.67 13.71 -4.81
C MET A 155 0.14 14.69 -5.84
N GLU A 156 -0.73 14.28 -6.77
CA GLU A 156 -1.21 15.09 -7.88
C GLU A 156 -2.17 16.20 -7.40
N GLY A 157 -1.99 17.42 -7.95
CA GLY A 157 -2.82 18.58 -7.66
C GLY A 157 -2.87 18.91 -6.17
N ARG A 158 -4.07 19.05 -5.61
CA ARG A 158 -4.25 19.16 -4.16
C ARG A 158 -3.91 17.83 -3.51
N ARG A 159 -2.80 17.78 -2.77
CA ARG A 159 -2.35 16.57 -2.09
C ARG A 159 -3.37 16.07 -1.07
N GLY A 160 -3.35 14.79 -0.77
CA GLY A 160 -4.26 14.21 0.22
C GLY A 160 -4.10 12.69 0.34
N PRO A 161 -4.81 12.10 1.30
CA PRO A 161 -4.72 10.67 1.55
C PRO A 161 -5.43 9.84 0.49
N VAL A 162 -4.95 8.61 0.32
CA VAL A 162 -5.57 7.55 -0.47
C VAL A 162 -5.63 6.26 0.33
N HIS A 163 -6.50 5.34 -0.07
CA HIS A 163 -6.63 4.04 0.55
C HIS A 163 -6.49 2.90 -0.46
N LEU A 164 -5.74 1.86 -0.08
CA LEU A 164 -5.64 0.59 -0.78
C LEU A 164 -6.04 -0.55 0.14
N THR A 165 -6.99 -1.37 -0.27
CA THR A 165 -7.29 -2.67 0.33
C THR A 165 -6.51 -3.76 -0.41
N ILE A 166 -5.84 -4.62 0.35
CA ILE A 166 -5.10 -5.77 -0.18
C ILE A 166 -5.66 -7.05 0.45
N PRO A 167 -6.40 -7.88 -0.29
CA PRO A 167 -6.82 -9.19 0.18
C PRO A 167 -5.64 -10.04 0.65
N HIS A 168 -5.85 -10.79 1.74
CA HIS A 168 -4.80 -11.57 2.38
C HIS A 168 -4.20 -12.64 1.45
N ASP A 169 -5.04 -13.33 0.67
CA ASP A 169 -4.61 -14.31 -0.33
C ASP A 169 -3.70 -13.74 -1.42
N LEU A 170 -3.88 -12.46 -1.79
CA LEU A 170 -3.00 -11.81 -2.76
C LEU A 170 -1.60 -11.51 -2.20
N GLN A 171 -1.46 -11.39 -0.88
CA GLN A 171 -0.16 -11.18 -0.24
C GLN A 171 0.72 -12.44 -0.34
N GLU A 172 0.11 -13.64 -0.33
CA GLU A 172 0.79 -14.92 -0.47
C GLU A 172 0.91 -15.40 -1.92
N ALA A 173 0.01 -14.94 -2.80
CA ALA A 173 -0.04 -15.39 -4.18
C ALA A 173 1.30 -15.21 -4.89
N GLU A 174 1.76 -16.26 -5.57
CA GLU A 174 3.00 -16.21 -6.35
C GLU A 174 2.79 -15.59 -7.73
N VAL A 175 3.69 -14.75 -8.14
CA VAL A 175 3.73 -14.11 -9.45
C VAL A 175 5.15 -14.15 -10.02
N ASN A 176 5.26 -14.10 -11.36
CA ASN A 176 6.54 -13.97 -12.02
C ASN A 176 7.14 -12.58 -11.75
N GLU A 177 8.39 -12.53 -11.31
CA GLU A 177 9.12 -11.27 -11.04
C GLU A 177 9.19 -10.33 -12.25
N GLU A 178 9.03 -10.84 -13.48
CA GLU A 178 8.92 -10.02 -14.68
C GLU A 178 7.80 -8.96 -14.63
N VAL A 179 6.75 -9.21 -13.84
CA VAL A 179 5.66 -8.23 -13.62
C VAL A 179 6.24 -6.92 -13.08
N PHE A 180 7.12 -7.00 -12.07
CA PHE A 180 7.80 -5.83 -11.52
C PHE A 180 8.79 -5.21 -12.51
N ALA A 181 9.54 -6.03 -13.24
CA ALA A 181 10.51 -5.53 -14.22
C ALA A 181 9.84 -4.75 -15.36
N ARG A 182 8.69 -5.23 -15.86
CA ARG A 182 7.89 -4.53 -16.87
C ARG A 182 7.34 -3.22 -16.33
N PHE A 183 6.78 -3.24 -15.13
CA PHE A 183 6.25 -2.05 -14.47
C PHE A 183 7.35 -0.99 -14.27
N LYS A 184 8.50 -1.37 -13.70
CA LYS A 184 9.63 -0.46 -13.49
C LYS A 184 10.12 0.18 -14.79
N LYS A 185 10.16 -0.57 -15.89
CA LYS A 185 10.55 -0.06 -17.20
C LYS A 185 9.57 1.01 -17.69
N SER A 186 8.25 0.74 -17.66
CA SER A 186 7.24 1.72 -18.08
C SER A 186 7.26 2.99 -17.24
N SER A 187 7.39 2.86 -15.93
CA SER A 187 7.43 4.02 -15.01
C SER A 187 8.65 4.93 -15.20
N LEU A 188 9.78 4.38 -15.67
CA LEU A 188 10.97 5.16 -15.98
C LEU A 188 10.88 5.86 -17.35
N ASP A 189 10.14 5.26 -18.30
CA ASP A 189 9.95 5.81 -19.64
C ASP A 189 8.94 6.99 -19.65
N ASP A 190 8.00 7.02 -18.70
CA ASP A 190 6.95 8.04 -18.61
C ASP A 190 7.38 9.37 -17.97
N ASN A 191 8.67 9.54 -17.64
CA ASN A 191 9.23 10.79 -17.10
C ASN A 191 8.43 11.34 -15.90
N ASP A 192 8.14 10.50 -14.92
CA ASP A 192 7.38 10.85 -13.71
C ASP A 192 8.21 11.79 -12.81
N ASP A 193 8.19 13.10 -13.11
CA ASP A 193 8.91 14.19 -12.42
C ASP A 193 8.57 14.32 -10.92
N TRP A 194 7.60 13.57 -10.42
CA TRP A 194 7.21 13.62 -9.00
C TRP A 194 8.17 12.89 -8.05
N LEU A 195 9.12 12.07 -8.59
CA LEU A 195 10.22 11.48 -7.83
C LEU A 195 11.35 12.49 -7.49
N THR A 196 11.30 13.70 -8.05
CA THR A 196 12.36 14.71 -7.95
C THR A 196 12.05 15.87 -7.00
N TYR A 197 11.05 15.75 -6.10
CA TYR A 197 10.72 16.81 -5.11
C TYR A 197 11.25 16.48 -3.73
#